data_37a8e46058f243fbe84fe1aee4581f63
#
_entry.id   37a8e46058f243fbe84fe1aee4581f63
#
_cell.length_a   1.000
_cell.length_b   1.000
_cell.length_c   1.000
_cell.angle_alpha   90.00
_cell.angle_beta   90.00
_cell.angle_gamma   90.00
#
_symmetry.space_group_name_H-M   'P 1'
#
loop_
_entity.id
_entity.type
_entity.pdbx_description
1 polymer ?
#
loop_
_entity_poly.entity_id
_entity_poly.type
_entity_poly.pdbx_seq_one_letter_code
_entity_poly.pdbx_strand_id
1 'polypeptide(L)'
;MNIKSVNDYFPEMDIIDSDIKEKIEEAYERVRDTEVSEADVLASLNKTNLTERDFYNLISDQAENHLEEMGELVRDARIRYFRNNVCLFSPIYIANYCENSCRYCSFRAKSDIKRAKLNLEEIEEEMKALADTGIEDVLILTGESERFSSVDYIADACRIASKYFKVVGIEVYPANVSSYEKLRKAGADFVTVFQESYNKEAFDYYHPFGHKRSFNYRIDTQERALMAGFRGVGFGALFGLSDPIEDAFKLAVHAKEVQRKYPQAEIAISLPRIRPTHGADDSLDFNIVDDKKFFQIMLAIRIFLPFASITLSTRESKDFRDLAVKYAATKISASVDTSIGHRSKKSADEGDEQFEIDDSRSTEQAFEDLKKIGMTPVFTDYINL
;
A
#
# COMPACT_ATOMS: atom_id res chain seq x y z
N MET A 1 3.26 -5.13 -26.77
CA MET A 1 2.66 -3.92 -27.39
C MET A 1 2.70 -2.84 -26.32
N ASN A 2 2.86 -1.56 -26.64
CA ASN A 2 2.83 -0.50 -25.64
C ASN A 2 1.72 0.50 -25.99
N ILE A 3 1.07 1.10 -24.97
CA ILE A 3 0.08 2.17 -25.14
C ILE A 3 0.79 3.50 -25.43
N LYS A 4 0.13 4.39 -26.18
CA LYS A 4 0.70 5.70 -26.56
C LYS A 4 0.62 6.72 -25.43
N SER A 5 -0.48 6.67 -24.67
CA SER A 5 -0.75 7.57 -23.55
C SER A 5 -1.00 6.76 -22.28
N VAL A 6 -0.65 7.30 -21.11
CA VAL A 6 -0.98 6.70 -19.81
C VAL A 6 -2.48 6.61 -19.57
N ASN A 7 -3.27 7.38 -20.30
CA ASN A 7 -4.73 7.33 -20.22
C ASN A 7 -5.35 6.19 -21.05
N ASP A 8 -4.54 5.53 -21.90
CA ASP A 8 -5.02 4.43 -22.73
C ASP A 8 -5.12 3.13 -21.92
N TYR A 9 -6.00 2.23 -22.39
CA TYR A 9 -6.12 0.86 -21.90
C TYR A 9 -5.50 -0.10 -22.90
N PHE A 10 -4.94 -1.21 -22.42
CA PHE A 10 -4.64 -2.34 -23.31
C PHE A 10 -5.95 -3.04 -23.68
N PRO A 11 -6.00 -3.73 -24.86
CA PRO A 11 -7.26 -4.29 -25.39
C PRO A 11 -7.97 -5.28 -24.47
N GLU A 12 -7.21 -5.97 -23.60
CA GLU A 12 -7.72 -6.97 -22.65
C GLU A 12 -8.22 -6.39 -21.33
N MET A 13 -8.03 -5.10 -21.08
CA MET A 13 -8.37 -4.44 -19.84
C MET A 13 -9.85 -4.07 -19.76
N ASP A 14 -10.52 -4.43 -18.65
CA ASP A 14 -11.88 -4.00 -18.38
C ASP A 14 -11.94 -2.48 -18.13
N ILE A 15 -12.89 -1.82 -18.77
CA ILE A 15 -13.25 -0.43 -18.50
C ILE A 15 -14.52 -0.46 -17.67
N ILE A 16 -14.49 0.09 -16.47
CA ILE A 16 -15.65 0.19 -15.58
C ILE A 16 -16.30 1.56 -15.66
N ASP A 17 -17.60 1.62 -15.35
CA ASP A 17 -18.34 2.88 -15.20
C ASP A 17 -18.07 3.46 -13.81
N SER A 18 -17.18 4.46 -13.76
CA SER A 18 -16.77 5.13 -12.52
C SER A 18 -16.48 6.60 -12.79
N ASP A 19 -16.93 7.45 -11.87
CA ASP A 19 -16.67 8.90 -11.86
C ASP A 19 -15.64 9.30 -10.78
N ILE A 20 -14.99 8.33 -10.14
CA ILE A 20 -14.06 8.57 -9.01
C ILE A 20 -12.82 9.33 -9.49
N LYS A 21 -12.29 9.00 -10.66
CA LYS A 21 -11.12 9.70 -11.24
C LYS A 21 -11.39 11.19 -11.45
N GLU A 22 -12.54 11.50 -12.02
CA GLU A 22 -13.00 12.86 -12.25
C GLU A 22 -13.19 13.60 -10.92
N LYS A 23 -13.80 12.97 -9.94
CA LYS A 23 -13.98 13.54 -8.59
C LYS A 23 -12.67 13.86 -7.88
N ILE A 24 -11.66 12.97 -8.01
CA ILE A 24 -10.32 13.19 -7.44
C ILE A 24 -9.69 14.45 -8.07
N GLU A 25 -9.68 14.53 -9.41
CA GLU A 25 -9.10 15.67 -10.11
C GLU A 25 -9.86 16.98 -9.80
N GLU A 26 -11.18 16.97 -9.87
CA GLU A 26 -12.01 18.13 -9.52
C GLU A 26 -11.78 18.60 -8.08
N ALA A 27 -11.64 17.67 -7.14
CA ALA A 27 -11.37 18.03 -5.75
C ALA A 27 -10.01 18.72 -5.60
N TYR A 28 -8.98 18.20 -6.29
CA TYR A 28 -7.64 18.79 -6.25
C TYR A 28 -7.59 20.16 -6.95
N GLU A 29 -8.20 20.31 -8.12
CA GLU A 29 -8.26 21.57 -8.85
C GLU A 29 -8.94 22.69 -8.05
N ARG A 30 -9.88 22.37 -7.16
CA ARG A 30 -10.52 23.35 -6.28
C ARG A 30 -9.62 23.90 -5.18
N VAL A 31 -8.55 23.19 -4.83
CA VAL A 31 -7.71 23.52 -3.65
C VAL A 31 -6.27 23.88 -3.96
N ARG A 32 -5.69 23.31 -5.02
CA ARG A 32 -4.24 23.35 -5.30
C ARG A 32 -3.62 24.73 -5.37
N ASP A 33 -4.35 25.72 -5.92
CA ASP A 33 -3.88 27.09 -6.10
C ASP A 33 -4.31 28.03 -4.96
N THR A 34 -4.83 27.45 -3.86
CA THR A 34 -5.35 28.23 -2.74
C THR A 34 -4.28 28.41 -1.68
N GLU A 35 -3.96 29.64 -1.34
CA GLU A 35 -3.15 29.95 -0.16
C GLU A 35 -3.82 29.42 1.11
N VAL A 36 -3.03 28.80 1.99
CA VAL A 36 -3.46 28.33 3.30
C VAL A 36 -2.87 29.20 4.37
N SER A 37 -3.72 29.83 5.17
CA SER A 37 -3.31 30.61 6.34
C SER A 37 -3.31 29.75 7.62
N GLU A 38 -2.63 30.21 8.66
CA GLU A 38 -2.71 29.58 10.00
C GLU A 38 -4.14 29.52 10.53
N ALA A 39 -4.96 30.55 10.26
CA ALA A 39 -6.36 30.58 10.65
C ALA A 39 -7.17 29.46 9.97
N ASP A 40 -6.87 29.11 8.71
CA ASP A 40 -7.49 28.00 7.99
C ASP A 40 -7.14 26.66 8.62
N VAL A 41 -5.89 26.47 9.03
CA VAL A 41 -5.43 25.25 9.73
C VAL A 41 -6.17 25.11 11.05
N LEU A 42 -6.18 26.15 11.89
CA LEU A 42 -6.85 26.14 13.19
C LEU A 42 -8.38 25.92 13.03
N ALA A 43 -8.99 26.54 12.03
CA ALA A 43 -10.39 26.30 11.72
C ALA A 43 -10.67 24.83 11.34
N SER A 44 -9.76 24.19 10.58
CA SER A 44 -9.89 22.80 10.18
C SER A 44 -9.72 21.85 11.38
N LEU A 45 -8.78 22.13 12.29
CA LEU A 45 -8.55 21.34 13.51
C LEU A 45 -9.76 21.34 14.46
N ASN A 46 -10.59 22.36 14.40
CA ASN A 46 -11.81 22.49 15.24
C ASN A 46 -13.05 21.81 14.63
N LYS A 47 -12.93 21.13 13.47
CA LYS A 47 -14.05 20.45 12.82
C LYS A 47 -14.11 18.96 13.15
N THR A 48 -15.33 18.45 13.30
CA THR A 48 -15.57 17.01 13.47
C THR A 48 -15.59 16.25 12.14
N ASN A 49 -16.14 16.87 11.10
CA ASN A 49 -16.20 16.29 9.75
C ASN A 49 -15.43 17.20 8.80
N LEU A 50 -14.34 16.69 8.28
CA LEU A 50 -13.47 17.44 7.39
C LEU A 50 -13.96 17.34 5.94
N THR A 51 -13.94 18.49 5.27
CA THR A 51 -14.04 18.57 3.79
C THR A 51 -12.66 18.31 3.17
N GLU A 52 -12.59 18.16 1.86
CA GLU A 52 -11.35 18.05 1.09
C GLU A 52 -10.47 19.30 1.30
N ARG A 53 -11.08 20.49 1.40
CA ARG A 53 -10.37 21.75 1.71
C ARG A 53 -9.72 21.69 3.10
N ASP A 54 -10.42 21.21 4.10
CA ASP A 54 -9.87 21.07 5.45
C ASP A 54 -8.69 20.10 5.47
N PHE A 55 -8.80 18.98 4.75
CA PHE A 55 -7.70 18.04 4.61
C PHE A 55 -6.48 18.68 3.93
N TYR A 56 -6.69 19.45 2.84
CA TYR A 56 -5.64 20.19 2.17
C TYR A 56 -4.93 21.17 3.12
N ASN A 57 -5.69 21.88 3.97
CA ASN A 57 -5.12 22.77 4.97
C ASN A 57 -4.20 22.01 5.94
N LEU A 58 -4.57 20.78 6.37
CA LEU A 58 -3.81 19.99 7.33
C LEU A 58 -2.54 19.35 6.74
N ILE A 59 -2.44 19.18 5.42
CA ILE A 59 -1.20 18.69 4.77
C ILE A 59 -0.29 19.82 4.26
N SER A 60 -0.73 21.08 4.34
CA SER A 60 0.03 22.26 3.93
C SER A 60 1.24 22.53 4.82
N ASP A 61 2.16 23.37 4.37
CA ASP A 61 3.33 23.75 5.15
C ASP A 61 2.95 24.54 6.42
N GLN A 62 1.85 25.29 6.39
CA GLN A 62 1.35 26.03 7.55
C GLN A 62 0.99 25.10 8.72
N ALA A 63 0.48 23.90 8.41
CA ALA A 63 0.08 22.92 9.44
C ALA A 63 1.28 22.22 10.12
N GLU A 64 2.50 22.35 9.60
CA GLU A 64 3.71 21.81 10.25
C GLU A 64 3.99 22.39 11.63
N ASN A 65 3.44 23.56 11.94
CA ASN A 65 3.54 24.18 13.27
C ASN A 65 2.51 23.67 14.26
N HIS A 66 1.56 22.82 13.81
CA HIS A 66 0.41 22.32 14.58
C HIS A 66 0.41 20.80 14.75
N LEU A 67 1.59 20.16 14.67
CA LEU A 67 1.68 18.68 14.78
C LEU A 67 1.26 18.16 16.14
N GLU A 68 1.41 18.94 17.20
CA GLU A 68 1.00 18.55 18.57
C GLU A 68 -0.53 18.49 18.66
N GLU A 69 -1.21 19.53 18.19
CA GLU A 69 -2.68 19.60 18.14
C GLU A 69 -3.27 18.53 17.23
N MET A 70 -2.65 18.30 16.05
CA MET A 70 -3.02 17.19 15.17
C MET A 70 -2.86 15.84 15.87
N GLY A 71 -1.76 15.65 16.61
CA GLY A 71 -1.47 14.44 17.37
C GLY A 71 -2.50 14.15 18.46
N GLU A 72 -3.04 15.18 19.14
CA GLU A 72 -4.11 15.03 20.11
C GLU A 72 -5.41 14.54 19.48
N LEU A 73 -5.83 15.17 18.36
CA LEU A 73 -7.03 14.74 17.61
C LEU A 73 -6.90 13.31 17.08
N VAL A 74 -5.73 12.96 16.58
CA VAL A 74 -5.44 11.62 16.06
C VAL A 74 -5.52 10.58 17.17
N ARG A 75 -5.04 10.89 18.37
CA ARG A 75 -5.10 9.99 19.53
C ARG A 75 -6.53 9.64 19.90
N ASP A 76 -7.42 10.62 19.90
CA ASP A 76 -8.84 10.42 20.16
C ASP A 76 -9.52 9.57 19.07
N ALA A 77 -9.24 9.87 17.79
CA ALA A 77 -9.74 9.11 16.66
C ALA A 77 -9.24 7.65 16.73
N ARG A 78 -7.95 7.45 17.01
CA ARG A 78 -7.36 6.12 17.13
C ARG A 78 -8.01 5.30 18.25
N ILE A 79 -8.16 5.86 19.45
CA ILE A 79 -8.81 5.19 20.58
C ILE A 79 -10.24 4.78 20.23
N ARG A 80 -10.97 5.63 19.52
CA ARG A 80 -12.37 5.37 19.13
C ARG A 80 -12.49 4.21 18.17
N TYR A 81 -11.63 4.11 17.15
CA TYR A 81 -11.76 3.13 16.05
C TYR A 81 -10.88 1.89 16.23
N PHE A 82 -9.69 2.06 16.82
CA PHE A 82 -8.69 0.99 16.87
C PHE A 82 -8.20 0.68 18.28
N ARG A 83 -8.53 1.52 19.28
CA ARG A 83 -7.93 1.44 20.61
C ARG A 83 -6.40 1.47 20.53
N ASN A 84 -5.72 0.63 21.31
CA ASN A 84 -4.26 0.47 21.23
C ASN A 84 -3.83 -0.69 20.34
N ASN A 85 -4.74 -1.25 19.55
CA ASN A 85 -4.43 -2.40 18.69
C ASN A 85 -3.52 -2.00 17.54
N VAL A 86 -2.54 -2.86 17.24
CA VAL A 86 -1.66 -2.79 16.09
C VAL A 86 -1.63 -4.18 15.45
N CYS A 87 -2.12 -4.29 14.23
CA CYS A 87 -2.12 -5.54 13.49
C CYS A 87 -0.72 -5.84 12.93
N LEU A 88 -0.26 -7.07 13.11
CA LEU A 88 0.99 -7.57 12.53
C LEU A 88 0.69 -8.44 11.31
N PHE A 89 1.36 -8.15 10.20
CA PHE A 89 1.30 -8.97 8.99
C PHE A 89 2.71 -9.21 8.43
N SER A 90 2.83 -10.12 7.49
CA SER A 90 4.09 -10.27 6.77
C SER A 90 3.86 -10.46 5.27
N PRO A 91 4.68 -9.80 4.42
CA PRO A 91 4.70 -10.06 3.00
C PRO A 91 5.43 -11.37 2.70
N ILE A 92 5.01 -12.03 1.63
CA ILE A 92 5.71 -13.16 1.03
C ILE A 92 5.79 -12.98 -0.48
N TYR A 93 7.00 -13.01 -1.02
CA TYR A 93 7.27 -12.86 -2.44
C TYR A 93 7.41 -14.23 -3.07
N ILE A 94 6.54 -14.57 -4.03
CA ILE A 94 6.52 -15.88 -4.68
C ILE A 94 7.12 -15.87 -6.10
N ALA A 95 7.32 -14.69 -6.69
CA ALA A 95 8.00 -14.50 -7.97
C ALA A 95 8.46 -13.05 -8.14
N ASN A 96 9.64 -12.82 -8.76
CA ASN A 96 10.14 -11.47 -9.07
C ASN A 96 10.24 -11.16 -10.57
N TYR A 97 9.66 -11.99 -11.44
CA TYR A 97 9.54 -11.67 -12.86
C TYR A 97 8.55 -10.53 -13.06
N CYS A 98 8.98 -9.48 -13.80
CA CYS A 98 8.16 -8.31 -14.08
C CYS A 98 8.34 -7.88 -15.55
N GLU A 99 7.25 -7.45 -16.21
CA GLU A 99 7.26 -6.99 -17.61
C GLU A 99 7.24 -5.46 -17.72
N ASN A 100 7.18 -4.75 -16.58
CA ASN A 100 7.21 -3.30 -16.52
C ASN A 100 8.64 -2.75 -16.43
N SER A 101 8.80 -1.48 -16.81
CA SER A 101 10.09 -0.78 -16.79
C SER A 101 10.09 0.39 -15.81
N CYS A 102 9.55 0.18 -14.60
CA CYS A 102 9.54 1.19 -13.54
C CYS A 102 10.96 1.60 -13.19
N ARG A 103 11.29 2.90 -13.30
CA ARG A 103 12.67 3.39 -13.16
C ARG A 103 13.26 3.19 -11.76
N TYR A 104 12.40 3.13 -10.76
CA TYR A 104 12.76 3.05 -9.33
C TYR A 104 12.77 1.63 -8.75
N CYS A 105 12.39 0.60 -9.50
CA CYS A 105 12.16 -0.75 -8.98
C CYS A 105 13.23 -1.75 -9.43
N SER A 106 13.77 -2.54 -8.51
CA SER A 106 14.73 -3.60 -8.85
C SER A 106 14.09 -4.68 -9.73
N PHE A 107 12.80 -4.96 -9.60
CA PHE A 107 12.10 -5.97 -10.39
C PHE A 107 11.83 -5.55 -11.86
N ARG A 108 12.17 -4.33 -12.28
CA ARG A 108 11.96 -3.89 -13.67
C ARG A 108 12.49 -4.88 -14.69
N ALA A 109 11.81 -5.00 -15.83
CA ALA A 109 12.07 -6.03 -16.86
C ALA A 109 13.54 -6.16 -17.32
N LYS A 110 14.29 -5.05 -17.33
CA LYS A 110 15.70 -4.99 -17.77
C LYS A 110 16.71 -4.93 -16.62
N SER A 111 16.28 -5.18 -15.39
CA SER A 111 17.21 -5.23 -14.25
C SER A 111 18.05 -6.51 -14.29
N ASP A 112 19.32 -6.37 -13.90
CA ASP A 112 20.28 -7.47 -13.80
C ASP A 112 20.22 -8.12 -12.41
N ILE A 113 19.03 -8.58 -12.03
CA ILE A 113 18.81 -9.31 -10.77
C ILE A 113 18.57 -10.78 -11.03
N LYS A 114 18.88 -11.61 -10.06
CA LYS A 114 18.54 -13.04 -10.10
C LYS A 114 17.02 -13.20 -10.03
N ARG A 115 16.44 -13.76 -11.08
CA ARG A 115 15.00 -14.02 -11.17
C ARG A 115 14.66 -15.39 -10.63
N ALA A 116 13.59 -15.45 -9.85
CA ALA A 116 13.03 -16.70 -9.36
C ALA A 116 11.50 -16.68 -9.38
N LYS A 117 10.93 -17.87 -9.44
CA LYS A 117 9.50 -18.15 -9.29
C LYS A 117 9.37 -19.47 -8.56
N LEU A 118 8.73 -19.46 -7.43
CA LEU A 118 8.50 -20.65 -6.62
C LEU A 118 7.48 -21.59 -7.29
N ASN A 119 7.72 -22.89 -7.24
CA ASN A 119 6.67 -23.87 -7.52
C ASN A 119 5.72 -24.00 -6.32
N LEU A 120 4.63 -24.76 -6.46
CA LEU A 120 3.59 -24.85 -5.42
C LEU A 120 4.09 -25.50 -4.13
N GLU A 121 5.03 -26.44 -4.20
CA GLU A 121 5.63 -27.10 -3.05
C GLU A 121 6.54 -26.12 -2.28
N GLU A 122 7.34 -25.36 -3.00
CA GLU A 122 8.18 -24.29 -2.42
C GLU A 122 7.32 -23.19 -1.79
N ILE A 123 6.22 -22.79 -2.42
CA ILE A 123 5.24 -21.83 -1.83
C ILE A 123 4.70 -22.38 -0.51
N GLU A 124 4.32 -23.65 -0.45
CA GLU A 124 3.79 -24.23 0.79
C GLU A 124 4.83 -24.28 1.90
N GLU A 125 6.09 -24.59 1.60
CA GLU A 125 7.19 -24.56 2.57
C GLU A 125 7.47 -23.13 3.08
N GLU A 126 7.50 -22.14 2.21
CA GLU A 126 7.66 -20.73 2.58
C GLU A 126 6.48 -20.25 3.47
N MET A 127 5.23 -20.64 3.14
CA MET A 127 4.05 -20.32 3.93
C MET A 127 4.09 -20.94 5.32
N LYS A 128 4.55 -22.20 5.43
CA LYS A 128 4.74 -22.88 6.73
C LYS A 128 5.79 -22.16 7.57
N ALA A 129 6.94 -21.87 6.99
CA ALA A 129 8.02 -21.18 7.70
C ALA A 129 7.58 -19.79 8.21
N LEU A 130 6.73 -19.08 7.46
CA LEU A 130 6.15 -17.84 7.91
C LEU A 130 5.09 -18.05 9.01
N ALA A 131 4.20 -19.00 8.86
CA ALA A 131 3.15 -19.31 9.85
C ALA A 131 3.75 -19.72 11.21
N ASP A 132 4.90 -20.42 11.21
CA ASP A 132 5.62 -20.82 12.42
C ASP A 132 6.12 -19.60 13.24
N THR A 133 6.17 -18.41 12.65
CA THR A 133 6.47 -17.15 13.38
C THR A 133 5.28 -16.62 14.17
N GLY A 134 4.10 -17.22 14.05
CA GLY A 134 2.85 -16.79 14.68
C GLY A 134 2.05 -15.76 13.90
N ILE A 135 2.50 -15.33 12.70
CA ILE A 135 1.75 -14.43 11.82
C ILE A 135 0.48 -15.15 11.31
N GLU A 136 -0.66 -14.45 11.34
CA GLU A 136 -1.95 -14.95 10.85
C GLU A 136 -2.49 -14.14 9.65
N ASP A 137 -1.82 -13.03 9.28
CA ASP A 137 -2.16 -12.16 8.15
C ASP A 137 -0.98 -12.12 7.19
N VAL A 138 -1.16 -12.68 5.99
CA VAL A 138 -0.14 -12.76 4.95
C VAL A 138 -0.50 -11.87 3.75
N LEU A 139 0.50 -11.19 3.18
CA LEU A 139 0.37 -10.46 1.93
C LEU A 139 1.23 -11.15 0.86
N ILE A 140 0.58 -11.75 -0.15
CA ILE A 140 1.26 -12.42 -1.26
C ILE A 140 1.64 -11.39 -2.33
N LEU A 141 2.92 -11.35 -2.69
CA LEU A 141 3.44 -10.44 -3.71
C LEU A 141 4.07 -11.19 -4.88
N THR A 142 3.95 -10.55 -6.05
CA THR A 142 4.67 -10.96 -7.26
C THR A 142 5.19 -9.73 -8.01
N GLY A 143 6.20 -9.92 -8.85
CA GLY A 143 6.41 -8.98 -9.94
C GLY A 143 5.20 -8.99 -10.90
N GLU A 144 4.96 -7.91 -11.59
CA GLU A 144 3.82 -7.76 -12.50
C GLU A 144 4.12 -8.43 -13.85
N SER A 145 3.79 -9.72 -13.98
CA SER A 145 3.90 -10.52 -15.20
C SER A 145 2.83 -11.61 -15.25
N GLU A 146 1.85 -11.46 -16.12
CA GLU A 146 0.85 -12.52 -16.33
C GLU A 146 1.44 -13.80 -16.90
N ARG A 147 2.55 -13.70 -17.64
CA ARG A 147 3.26 -14.84 -18.20
C ARG A 147 3.87 -15.74 -17.13
N PHE A 148 4.49 -15.15 -16.12
CA PHE A 148 5.19 -15.88 -15.05
C PHE A 148 4.33 -16.08 -13.82
N SER A 149 3.51 -15.10 -13.49
CA SER A 149 2.61 -15.10 -12.33
C SER A 149 1.17 -14.95 -12.81
N SER A 150 0.66 -15.96 -13.54
CA SER A 150 -0.72 -15.94 -14.03
C SER A 150 -1.74 -15.89 -12.89
N VAL A 151 -2.96 -15.47 -13.18
CA VAL A 151 -4.07 -15.47 -12.21
C VAL A 151 -4.28 -16.87 -11.60
N ASP A 152 -4.09 -17.94 -12.36
CA ASP A 152 -4.16 -19.32 -11.86
C ASP A 152 -3.07 -19.64 -10.84
N TYR A 153 -1.84 -19.24 -11.12
CA TYR A 153 -0.72 -19.43 -10.21
C TYR A 153 -0.93 -18.66 -8.89
N ILE A 154 -1.39 -17.41 -8.97
CA ILE A 154 -1.71 -16.61 -7.78
C ILE A 154 -2.87 -17.23 -7.01
N ALA A 155 -3.90 -17.73 -7.71
CA ALA A 155 -5.04 -18.41 -7.07
C ALA A 155 -4.60 -19.68 -6.34
N ASP A 156 -3.68 -20.47 -6.92
CA ASP A 156 -3.13 -21.66 -6.23
C ASP A 156 -2.34 -21.27 -4.98
N ALA A 157 -1.54 -20.20 -5.05
CA ALA A 157 -0.86 -19.66 -3.88
C ALA A 157 -1.84 -19.20 -2.79
N CYS A 158 -2.96 -18.53 -3.15
CA CYS A 158 -4.01 -18.15 -2.20
C CYS A 158 -4.66 -19.38 -1.53
N ARG A 159 -4.93 -20.46 -2.28
CA ARG A 159 -5.46 -21.72 -1.71
C ARG A 159 -4.49 -22.36 -0.71
N ILE A 160 -3.20 -22.31 -1.00
CA ILE A 160 -2.17 -22.79 -0.08
C ILE A 160 -2.14 -21.89 1.17
N ALA A 161 -2.08 -20.57 1.00
CA ALA A 161 -2.05 -19.63 2.11
C ALA A 161 -3.24 -19.76 3.05
N SER A 162 -4.46 -20.01 2.53
CA SER A 162 -5.67 -20.17 3.32
C SER A 162 -5.66 -21.39 4.25
N LYS A 163 -4.69 -22.33 4.10
CA LYS A 163 -4.48 -23.42 5.04
C LYS A 163 -3.75 -22.99 6.32
N TYR A 164 -2.99 -21.91 6.26
CA TYR A 164 -2.06 -21.47 7.29
C TYR A 164 -2.40 -20.14 7.90
N PHE A 165 -3.06 -19.25 7.15
CA PHE A 165 -3.35 -17.88 7.54
C PHE A 165 -4.85 -17.61 7.60
N LYS A 166 -5.26 -16.74 8.52
CA LYS A 166 -6.66 -16.31 8.68
C LYS A 166 -7.03 -15.19 7.69
N VAL A 167 -6.05 -14.38 7.31
CA VAL A 167 -6.21 -13.30 6.33
C VAL A 167 -5.20 -13.49 5.22
N VAL A 168 -5.68 -13.51 3.98
CA VAL A 168 -4.85 -13.61 2.78
C VAL A 168 -5.04 -12.38 1.91
N GLY A 169 -4.08 -11.47 2.00
CA GLY A 169 -3.98 -10.31 1.11
C GLY A 169 -3.16 -10.63 -0.14
N ILE A 170 -3.43 -9.91 -1.21
CA ILE A 170 -2.61 -9.94 -2.43
C ILE A 170 -2.18 -8.53 -2.83
N GLU A 171 -0.91 -8.39 -3.23
CA GLU A 171 -0.35 -7.19 -3.84
C GLU A 171 0.32 -7.59 -5.16
N VAL A 172 -0.49 -7.62 -6.20
CA VAL A 172 -0.13 -8.10 -7.54
C VAL A 172 -0.55 -7.06 -8.58
N TYR A 173 -0.33 -7.35 -9.87
CA TYR A 173 -0.77 -6.45 -10.93
C TYR A 173 -2.28 -6.22 -10.91
N PRO A 174 -2.76 -5.03 -11.38
CA PRO A 174 -4.19 -4.78 -11.58
C PRO A 174 -4.82 -5.85 -12.48
N ALA A 175 -5.97 -6.35 -12.09
CA ALA A 175 -6.66 -7.40 -12.81
C ALA A 175 -8.09 -7.02 -13.20
N ASN A 176 -8.68 -7.73 -14.15
CA ASN A 176 -10.08 -7.62 -14.53
C ASN A 176 -11.00 -8.18 -13.44
N VAL A 177 -12.26 -7.77 -13.44
CA VAL A 177 -13.26 -8.22 -12.43
C VAL A 177 -13.32 -9.74 -12.37
N SER A 178 -13.38 -10.44 -13.50
CA SER A 178 -13.43 -11.90 -13.56
C SER A 178 -12.18 -12.58 -12.98
N SER A 179 -11.01 -11.98 -13.14
CA SER A 179 -9.76 -12.45 -12.53
C SER A 179 -9.79 -12.27 -11.01
N TYR A 180 -10.26 -11.12 -10.53
CA TYR A 180 -10.45 -10.88 -9.10
C TYR A 180 -11.49 -11.83 -8.48
N GLU A 181 -12.60 -12.12 -9.16
CA GLU A 181 -13.56 -13.15 -8.69
C GLU A 181 -12.90 -14.51 -8.51
N LYS A 182 -12.00 -14.90 -9.41
CA LYS A 182 -11.24 -16.15 -9.31
C LYS A 182 -10.31 -16.13 -8.09
N LEU A 183 -9.58 -15.04 -7.86
CA LEU A 183 -8.70 -14.88 -6.71
C LEU A 183 -9.48 -14.86 -5.39
N ARG A 184 -10.63 -14.18 -5.36
CA ARG A 184 -11.53 -14.16 -4.21
C ARG A 184 -12.04 -15.59 -3.87
N LYS A 185 -12.48 -16.35 -4.87
CA LYS A 185 -12.91 -17.75 -4.71
C LYS A 185 -11.77 -18.67 -4.27
N ALA A 186 -10.52 -18.29 -4.53
CA ALA A 186 -9.34 -19.03 -4.10
C ALA A 186 -8.90 -18.71 -2.67
N GLY A 187 -9.59 -17.80 -1.97
CA GLY A 187 -9.35 -17.47 -0.57
C GLY A 187 -8.65 -16.13 -0.33
N ALA A 188 -8.42 -15.32 -1.36
CA ALA A 188 -7.91 -13.96 -1.15
C ALA A 188 -9.02 -13.05 -0.55
N ASP A 189 -8.69 -12.34 0.53
CA ASP A 189 -9.63 -11.47 1.26
C ASP A 189 -9.47 -10.00 0.92
N PHE A 190 -8.24 -9.59 0.58
CA PHE A 190 -7.83 -8.19 0.50
C PHE A 190 -6.95 -7.95 -0.72
N VAL A 191 -7.21 -6.87 -1.45
CA VAL A 191 -6.39 -6.46 -2.61
C VAL A 191 -5.70 -5.14 -2.31
N THR A 192 -4.38 -5.11 -2.40
CA THR A 192 -3.59 -3.88 -2.34
C THR A 192 -2.97 -3.60 -3.71
N VAL A 193 -3.21 -2.41 -4.24
CA VAL A 193 -2.50 -1.91 -5.42
C VAL A 193 -2.19 -0.42 -5.22
N PHE A 194 -0.91 -0.10 -5.25
CA PHE A 194 -0.48 1.29 -5.17
C PHE A 194 -0.66 1.98 -6.51
N GLN A 195 -1.23 3.19 -6.49
CA GLN A 195 -1.24 4.06 -7.67
C GLN A 195 0.17 4.54 -8.02
N GLU A 196 1.07 4.49 -7.07
CA GLU A 196 2.45 4.97 -7.08
C GLU A 196 2.53 6.50 -7.05
N SER A 197 2.04 7.19 -8.06
CA SER A 197 1.83 8.63 -8.06
C SER A 197 0.49 8.97 -8.70
N TYR A 198 -0.17 9.99 -8.18
CA TYR A 198 -1.40 10.56 -8.74
C TYR A 198 -1.11 11.71 -9.72
N ASN A 199 0.13 12.16 -9.80
CA ASN A 199 0.58 13.09 -10.83
C ASN A 199 0.85 12.32 -12.13
N LYS A 200 0.06 12.60 -13.18
CA LYS A 200 0.13 11.84 -14.45
C LYS A 200 1.44 12.02 -15.20
N GLU A 201 2.09 13.18 -15.08
CA GLU A 201 3.39 13.43 -15.74
C GLU A 201 4.49 12.64 -15.06
N ALA A 202 4.54 12.66 -13.73
CA ALA A 202 5.45 11.83 -12.94
C ALA A 202 5.18 10.33 -13.19
N PHE A 203 3.91 9.94 -13.21
CA PHE A 203 3.52 8.55 -13.48
C PHE A 203 4.04 8.08 -14.85
N ASP A 204 3.86 8.87 -15.92
CA ASP A 204 4.35 8.57 -17.28
C ASP A 204 5.89 8.49 -17.31
N TYR A 205 6.56 9.42 -16.64
CA TYR A 205 8.01 9.43 -16.55
C TYR A 205 8.58 8.19 -15.87
N TYR A 206 8.00 7.79 -14.73
CA TYR A 206 8.50 6.64 -13.97
C TYR A 206 8.05 5.28 -14.50
N HIS A 207 6.99 5.22 -15.33
CA HIS A 207 6.45 3.98 -15.89
C HIS A 207 6.44 4.00 -17.44
N PRO A 208 7.63 4.07 -18.10
CA PRO A 208 7.71 4.30 -19.54
C PRO A 208 7.22 3.12 -20.40
N PHE A 209 7.13 1.90 -19.81
CA PHE A 209 6.77 0.71 -20.57
C PHE A 209 6.11 -0.35 -19.70
N GLY A 210 5.25 -1.19 -20.31
CA GLY A 210 4.54 -2.31 -19.69
C GLY A 210 3.10 -1.97 -19.30
N HIS A 211 2.37 -2.96 -18.77
CA HIS A 211 0.95 -2.82 -18.41
C HIS A 211 0.71 -1.79 -17.31
N LYS A 212 1.69 -1.62 -16.40
CA LYS A 212 1.64 -0.59 -15.34
C LYS A 212 1.51 0.83 -15.88
N ARG A 213 1.90 1.06 -17.13
CA ARG A 213 1.77 2.36 -17.78
C ARG A 213 0.31 2.84 -17.90
N SER A 214 -0.68 1.96 -17.89
CA SER A 214 -2.09 2.35 -17.93
C SER A 214 -2.54 2.93 -16.58
N PHE A 215 -2.45 4.25 -16.45
CA PHE A 215 -2.86 5.01 -15.26
C PHE A 215 -4.33 4.77 -14.93
N ASN A 216 -5.21 4.91 -15.94
CA ASN A 216 -6.65 4.79 -15.75
C ASN A 216 -7.07 3.38 -15.33
N TYR A 217 -6.44 2.34 -15.89
CA TYR A 217 -6.72 0.97 -15.46
C TYR A 217 -6.26 0.72 -14.04
N ARG A 218 -5.12 1.31 -13.64
CA ARG A 218 -4.55 1.12 -12.32
C ARG A 218 -5.38 1.81 -11.24
N ILE A 219 -5.83 3.04 -11.45
CA ILE A 219 -6.62 3.80 -10.46
C ILE A 219 -7.99 3.16 -10.22
N ASP A 220 -8.57 2.46 -11.19
CA ASP A 220 -9.86 1.77 -11.05
C ASP A 220 -9.74 0.39 -10.38
N THR A 221 -8.55 -0.01 -9.92
CA THR A 221 -8.30 -1.37 -9.40
C THR A 221 -9.12 -1.70 -8.17
N GLN A 222 -9.20 -0.79 -7.21
CA GLN A 222 -9.93 -1.00 -5.96
C GLN A 222 -11.42 -1.23 -6.22
N GLU A 223 -12.01 -0.49 -7.15
CA GLU A 223 -13.40 -0.70 -7.53
C GLU A 223 -13.61 -2.06 -8.19
N ARG A 224 -12.73 -2.46 -9.14
CA ARG A 224 -12.83 -3.79 -9.76
C ARG A 224 -12.74 -4.93 -8.74
N ALA A 225 -11.85 -4.80 -7.74
CA ALA A 225 -11.75 -5.77 -6.66
C ALA A 225 -13.02 -5.83 -5.79
N LEU A 226 -13.61 -4.67 -5.45
CA LEU A 226 -14.86 -4.62 -4.69
C LEU A 226 -16.06 -5.15 -5.49
N MET A 227 -16.12 -4.90 -6.80
CA MET A 227 -17.12 -5.50 -7.71
C MET A 227 -17.00 -7.02 -7.72
N ALA A 228 -15.81 -7.58 -7.59
CA ALA A 228 -15.55 -9.01 -7.49
C ALA A 228 -15.83 -9.60 -6.09
N GLY A 229 -16.26 -8.78 -5.12
CA GLY A 229 -16.69 -9.21 -3.79
C GLY A 229 -15.55 -9.34 -2.77
N PHE A 230 -14.43 -8.66 -2.96
CA PHE A 230 -13.41 -8.57 -1.93
C PHE A 230 -13.92 -7.81 -0.70
N ARG A 231 -13.47 -8.22 0.47
CA ARG A 231 -13.83 -7.60 1.75
C ARG A 231 -13.22 -6.21 1.89
N GLY A 232 -11.99 -6.03 1.45
CA GLY A 232 -11.29 -4.78 1.61
C GLY A 232 -10.26 -4.53 0.52
N VAL A 233 -9.84 -3.26 0.45
CA VAL A 233 -8.88 -2.78 -0.54
C VAL A 233 -7.86 -1.84 0.07
N GLY A 234 -6.62 -1.94 -0.42
CA GLY A 234 -5.50 -1.11 -0.04
C GLY A 234 -5.15 -0.11 -1.13
N PHE A 235 -4.92 1.11 -0.71
CA PHE A 235 -4.44 2.23 -1.51
C PHE A 235 -3.01 2.56 -1.16
N GLY A 236 -2.26 3.18 -2.07
CA GLY A 236 -0.94 3.68 -1.76
C GLY A 236 -0.38 4.60 -2.82
N ALA A 237 0.49 5.49 -2.37
CA ALA A 237 1.37 6.29 -3.21
C ALA A 237 2.80 6.10 -2.73
N LEU A 238 3.76 6.03 -3.66
CA LEU A 238 5.18 5.94 -3.35
C LEU A 238 5.75 7.36 -3.24
N PHE A 239 5.83 7.85 -2.02
CA PHE A 239 6.31 9.20 -1.74
C PHE A 239 7.78 9.37 -2.17
N GLY A 240 8.01 10.39 -2.96
CA GLY A 240 9.29 10.69 -3.59
C GLY A 240 9.24 10.74 -5.12
N LEU A 241 8.17 10.26 -5.75
CA LEU A 241 8.02 10.30 -7.21
C LEU A 241 7.50 11.65 -7.72
N SER A 242 6.67 12.34 -6.94
CA SER A 242 6.09 13.64 -7.29
C SER A 242 5.95 14.53 -6.05
N ASP A 243 5.15 15.59 -6.15
CA ASP A 243 4.79 16.43 -5.02
C ASP A 243 4.03 15.62 -3.95
N PRO A 244 4.55 15.51 -2.72
CA PRO A 244 3.91 14.73 -1.66
C PRO A 244 2.54 15.27 -1.23
N ILE A 245 2.28 16.57 -1.42
CA ILE A 245 0.98 17.18 -1.11
C ILE A 245 -0.07 16.71 -2.12
N GLU A 246 0.25 16.73 -3.42
CA GLU A 246 -0.63 16.24 -4.47
C GLU A 246 -0.93 14.75 -4.28
N ASP A 247 0.11 13.92 -4.09
CA ASP A 247 -0.05 12.48 -3.93
C ASP A 247 -0.84 12.15 -2.66
N ALA A 248 -0.57 12.80 -1.52
CA ALA A 248 -1.31 12.58 -0.28
C ALA A 248 -2.78 13.00 -0.40
N PHE A 249 -3.05 14.16 -1.02
CA PHE A 249 -4.39 14.67 -1.21
C PHE A 249 -5.23 13.74 -2.08
N LYS A 250 -4.74 13.42 -3.27
CA LYS A 250 -5.47 12.59 -4.23
C LYS A 250 -5.63 11.15 -3.71
N LEU A 251 -4.63 10.60 -3.02
CA LEU A 251 -4.73 9.29 -2.36
C LEU A 251 -5.87 9.24 -1.33
N ALA A 252 -5.95 10.24 -0.45
CA ALA A 252 -6.97 10.27 0.60
C ALA A 252 -8.37 10.51 0.02
N VAL A 253 -8.51 11.38 -0.99
CA VAL A 253 -9.78 11.61 -1.69
C VAL A 253 -10.22 10.35 -2.44
N HIS A 254 -9.29 9.64 -3.11
CA HIS A 254 -9.57 8.37 -3.77
C HIS A 254 -10.15 7.35 -2.78
N ALA A 255 -9.49 7.14 -1.66
CA ALA A 255 -9.96 6.24 -0.61
C ALA A 255 -11.34 6.64 -0.06
N LYS A 256 -11.58 7.95 0.12
CA LYS A 256 -12.87 8.49 0.59
C LYS A 256 -13.99 8.24 -0.42
N GLU A 257 -13.76 8.48 -1.70
CA GLU A 257 -14.78 8.31 -2.74
C GLU A 257 -15.12 6.82 -2.96
N VAL A 258 -14.11 5.93 -2.91
CA VAL A 258 -14.36 4.48 -2.92
C VAL A 258 -15.15 4.05 -1.68
N GLN A 259 -14.81 4.53 -0.47
CA GLN A 259 -15.58 4.23 0.74
C GLN A 259 -17.02 4.73 0.67
N ARG A 260 -17.26 5.88 0.05
CA ARG A 260 -18.63 6.41 -0.14
C ARG A 260 -19.45 5.53 -1.08
N LYS A 261 -18.84 5.02 -2.15
CA LYS A 261 -19.50 4.16 -3.13
C LYS A 261 -19.68 2.73 -2.61
N TYR A 262 -18.73 2.25 -1.78
CA TYR A 262 -18.72 0.91 -1.18
C TYR A 262 -18.58 0.99 0.35
N PRO A 263 -19.63 1.39 1.08
CA PRO A 263 -19.57 1.67 2.52
C PRO A 263 -19.26 0.43 3.37
N GLN A 264 -19.44 -0.77 2.84
CA GLN A 264 -19.13 -2.03 3.50
C GLN A 264 -17.64 -2.42 3.38
N ALA A 265 -16.89 -1.75 2.50
CA ALA A 265 -15.50 -2.11 2.23
C ALA A 265 -14.57 -1.69 3.38
N GLU A 266 -13.64 -2.55 3.73
CA GLU A 266 -12.50 -2.19 4.56
C GLU A 266 -11.48 -1.41 3.73
N ILE A 267 -11.05 -0.26 4.22
CA ILE A 267 -10.10 0.62 3.57
C ILE A 267 -8.78 0.61 4.32
N ALA A 268 -7.69 0.31 3.60
CA ALA A 268 -6.34 0.48 4.11
C ALA A 268 -5.54 1.46 3.24
N ILE A 269 -4.69 2.24 3.88
CA ILE A 269 -3.80 3.19 3.22
C ILE A 269 -2.36 2.83 3.59
N SER A 270 -1.55 2.58 2.58
CA SER A 270 -0.11 2.36 2.71
C SER A 270 0.65 3.59 2.24
N LEU A 271 1.64 3.99 3.00
CA LEU A 271 2.43 5.19 2.76
C LEU A 271 3.92 4.82 2.63
N PRO A 272 4.35 4.14 1.54
CA PRO A 272 5.77 3.88 1.32
C PRO A 272 6.49 5.14 0.88
N ARG A 273 7.70 5.35 1.41
CA ARG A 273 8.67 6.31 0.85
C ARG A 273 9.66 5.60 -0.07
N ILE A 274 10.18 6.34 -1.06
CA ILE A 274 11.25 5.83 -1.92
C ILE A 274 12.47 5.45 -1.08
N ARG A 275 13.08 4.32 -1.39
CA ARG A 275 14.31 3.83 -0.76
C ARG A 275 15.31 3.45 -1.83
N PRO A 276 16.61 3.49 -1.54
CA PRO A 276 17.64 2.96 -2.42
C PRO A 276 17.30 1.53 -2.83
N THR A 277 17.51 1.21 -4.08
CA THR A 277 17.14 -0.08 -4.67
C THR A 277 18.21 -0.50 -5.66
N HIS A 278 18.69 -1.73 -5.57
CA HIS A 278 19.68 -2.24 -6.50
C HIS A 278 19.18 -2.16 -7.95
N GLY A 279 20.01 -1.63 -8.85
CA GLY A 279 19.67 -1.49 -10.27
C GLY A 279 18.63 -0.40 -10.58
N ALA A 280 18.24 0.45 -9.63
CA ALA A 280 17.54 1.68 -9.95
C ALA A 280 18.42 2.60 -10.82
N ASP A 281 17.80 3.54 -11.50
CA ASP A 281 18.53 4.55 -12.29
C ASP A 281 19.12 5.60 -11.34
N ASP A 282 20.44 5.57 -11.15
CA ASP A 282 21.16 6.48 -10.24
C ASP A 282 21.07 7.96 -10.65
N SER A 283 20.59 8.26 -11.87
CA SER A 283 20.37 9.63 -12.35
C SER A 283 19.02 10.22 -11.93
N LEU A 284 18.17 9.47 -11.23
CA LEU A 284 16.87 9.95 -10.79
C LEU A 284 16.99 10.90 -9.62
N ASP A 285 16.37 12.06 -9.79
CA ASP A 285 16.17 13.03 -8.71
C ASP A 285 14.78 12.81 -8.09
N PHE A 286 14.77 12.31 -6.87
CA PHE A 286 13.55 12.04 -6.13
C PHE A 286 13.18 13.21 -5.22
N ASN A 287 11.91 13.51 -5.13
CA ASN A 287 11.37 14.49 -4.18
C ASN A 287 11.28 13.88 -2.77
N ILE A 288 12.42 13.77 -2.10
CA ILE A 288 12.53 13.08 -0.80
C ILE A 288 11.68 13.77 0.26
N VAL A 289 10.85 12.98 0.93
CA VAL A 289 9.96 13.43 2.01
C VAL A 289 10.62 13.12 3.35
N ASP A 290 10.88 14.15 4.16
CA ASP A 290 11.44 13.98 5.50
C ASP A 290 10.45 13.41 6.52
N ASP A 291 10.95 13.01 7.67
CA ASP A 291 10.13 12.37 8.71
C ASP A 291 9.03 13.29 9.26
N LYS A 292 9.29 14.60 9.34
CA LYS A 292 8.33 15.58 9.88
C LYS A 292 7.12 15.73 8.94
N LYS A 293 7.39 15.99 7.64
CA LYS A 293 6.34 16.09 6.61
C LYS A 293 5.59 14.76 6.46
N PHE A 294 6.30 13.66 6.47
CA PHE A 294 5.69 12.34 6.36
C PHE A 294 4.77 12.02 7.54
N PHE A 295 5.20 12.36 8.77
CA PHE A 295 4.38 12.21 9.96
C PHE A 295 3.15 13.13 9.92
N GLN A 296 3.30 14.40 9.49
CA GLN A 296 2.18 15.32 9.27
C GLN A 296 1.12 14.74 8.34
N ILE A 297 1.55 14.22 7.17
CA ILE A 297 0.64 13.58 6.20
C ILE A 297 -0.12 12.41 6.85
N MET A 298 0.57 11.58 7.63
CA MET A 298 -0.08 10.47 8.33
C MET A 298 -1.12 10.93 9.34
N LEU A 299 -0.81 11.97 10.14
CA LEU A 299 -1.75 12.56 11.08
C LEU A 299 -2.97 13.12 10.36
N ALA A 300 -2.77 13.88 9.29
CA ALA A 300 -3.85 14.46 8.51
C ALA A 300 -4.77 13.40 7.88
N ILE A 301 -4.20 12.32 7.32
CA ILE A 301 -4.98 11.18 6.78
C ILE A 301 -5.79 10.53 7.90
N ARG A 302 -5.22 10.33 9.09
CA ARG A 302 -5.97 9.76 10.23
C ARG A 302 -7.13 10.65 10.67
N ILE A 303 -6.97 11.99 10.64
CA ILE A 303 -8.06 12.92 10.98
C ILE A 303 -9.15 12.89 9.90
N PHE A 304 -8.76 12.87 8.63
CA PHE A 304 -9.68 12.92 7.49
C PHE A 304 -10.42 11.59 7.25
N LEU A 305 -9.73 10.46 7.46
CA LEU A 305 -10.24 9.09 7.29
C LEU A 305 -10.05 8.28 8.59
N PRO A 306 -10.79 8.62 9.65
CA PRO A 306 -10.53 8.09 10.99
C PRO A 306 -10.74 6.58 11.11
N PHE A 307 -11.47 5.97 10.20
CA PHE A 307 -11.78 4.53 10.15
C PHE A 307 -10.79 3.73 9.29
N ALA A 308 -10.01 4.38 8.41
CA ALA A 308 -9.10 3.66 7.51
C ALA A 308 -7.92 3.04 8.28
N SER A 309 -7.53 1.81 7.95
CA SER A 309 -6.27 1.25 8.44
C SER A 309 -5.10 2.00 7.79
N ILE A 310 -4.08 2.37 8.58
CA ILE A 310 -2.84 2.96 8.04
C ILE A 310 -1.72 1.95 8.26
N THR A 311 -1.11 1.53 7.16
CA THR A 311 -0.09 0.48 7.10
C THR A 311 1.30 1.09 6.90
N LEU A 312 2.27 0.70 7.73
CA LEU A 312 3.69 1.00 7.55
C LEU A 312 4.50 -0.27 7.34
N SER A 313 5.33 -0.26 6.33
CA SER A 313 6.25 -1.34 6.02
C SER A 313 7.60 -1.17 6.74
N THR A 314 8.45 -2.17 6.60
CA THR A 314 9.84 -2.17 7.09
C THR A 314 10.78 -1.25 6.29
N ARG A 315 10.28 -0.50 5.32
CA ARG A 315 11.01 0.61 4.67
C ARG A 315 11.38 1.70 5.67
N GLU A 316 10.55 1.88 6.69
CA GLU A 316 10.74 2.89 7.72
C GLU A 316 11.53 2.33 8.90
N SER A 317 12.33 3.21 9.54
CA SER A 317 13.13 2.83 10.70
C SER A 317 12.25 2.38 11.88
N LYS A 318 12.84 1.56 12.74
CA LYS A 318 12.18 1.10 13.97
C LYS A 318 11.61 2.27 14.78
N ASP A 319 12.41 3.31 15.01
CA ASP A 319 12.02 4.44 15.86
C ASP A 319 10.86 5.24 15.26
N PHE A 320 10.88 5.45 13.95
CA PHE A 320 9.77 6.10 13.25
C PHE A 320 8.49 5.25 13.30
N ARG A 321 8.59 3.94 13.10
CA ARG A 321 7.44 3.03 13.19
C ARG A 321 6.85 2.97 14.59
N ASP A 322 7.70 2.93 15.61
CA ASP A 322 7.29 2.95 17.04
C ASP A 322 6.64 4.29 17.42
N LEU A 323 7.05 5.40 16.83
CA LEU A 323 6.35 6.69 16.94
C LEU A 323 4.99 6.64 16.24
N ALA A 324 4.97 6.24 14.98
CA ALA A 324 3.78 6.27 14.12
C ALA A 324 2.63 5.41 14.65
N VAL A 325 2.91 4.24 15.24
CA VAL A 325 1.87 3.37 15.84
C VAL A 325 1.24 3.95 17.10
N LYS A 326 1.91 4.85 17.80
CA LYS A 326 1.30 5.55 18.96
C LYS A 326 0.23 6.56 18.52
N TYR A 327 0.29 7.02 17.27
CA TYR A 327 -0.60 8.04 16.73
C TYR A 327 -1.48 7.49 15.60
N ALA A 328 -0.92 7.32 14.43
CA ALA A 328 -1.68 7.14 13.20
C ALA A 328 -1.70 5.70 12.67
N ALA A 329 -0.56 5.00 12.67
CA ALA A 329 -0.45 3.67 12.07
C ALA A 329 -1.14 2.60 12.92
N THR A 330 -1.85 1.68 12.26
CA THR A 330 -2.63 0.61 12.89
C THR A 330 -2.23 -0.79 12.42
N LYS A 331 -1.40 -0.86 11.37
CA LYS A 331 -0.89 -2.11 10.82
C LYS A 331 0.58 -1.96 10.45
N ILE A 332 1.41 -2.91 10.84
CA ILE A 332 2.85 -2.93 10.52
C ILE A 332 3.30 -4.31 10.08
N SER A 333 4.26 -4.36 9.17
CA SER A 333 4.87 -5.63 8.78
C SER A 333 5.96 -6.05 9.76
N ALA A 334 6.16 -7.36 9.96
CA ALA A 334 7.21 -7.94 10.77
C ALA A 334 7.76 -9.21 10.11
N SER A 335 8.95 -9.65 10.49
CA SER A 335 9.65 -10.79 9.88
C SER A 335 9.69 -10.68 8.36
N VAL A 336 9.98 -9.49 7.82
CA VAL A 336 9.95 -9.22 6.39
C VAL A 336 11.22 -9.78 5.73
N ASP A 337 11.00 -10.43 4.58
CA ASP A 337 12.01 -10.80 3.61
C ASP A 337 11.44 -10.45 2.23
N THR A 338 12.13 -9.62 1.48
CA THR A 338 11.69 -9.16 0.15
C THR A 338 12.33 -9.93 -1.00
N SER A 339 13.13 -10.95 -0.67
CA SER A 339 13.71 -11.91 -1.61
C SER A 339 12.73 -13.06 -1.92
N ILE A 340 13.09 -13.92 -2.84
CA ILE A 340 12.30 -15.08 -3.24
C ILE A 340 12.91 -16.36 -2.69
N GLY A 341 12.15 -17.13 -1.90
CA GLY A 341 12.53 -18.50 -1.50
C GLY A 341 13.55 -18.62 -0.37
N HIS A 342 13.76 -17.59 0.44
CA HIS A 342 14.78 -17.60 1.48
C HIS A 342 14.31 -18.11 2.86
N ARG A 343 12.99 -18.09 3.13
CA ARG A 343 12.45 -18.38 4.48
C ARG A 343 12.60 -19.85 4.87
N SER A 344 12.28 -20.76 3.95
CA SER A 344 12.30 -22.20 4.21
C SER A 344 13.70 -22.81 4.15
N LYS A 345 14.68 -22.13 3.56
CA LYS A 345 16.03 -22.65 3.27
C LYS A 345 16.03 -23.95 2.45
N LYS A 346 14.93 -24.30 1.82
CA LYS A 346 14.72 -25.51 1.02
C LYS A 346 14.46 -25.20 -0.45
N SER A 347 14.23 -23.95 -0.78
CA SER A 347 13.99 -23.54 -2.16
C SER A 347 15.27 -23.74 -2.99
N ALA A 348 15.11 -24.38 -4.15
CA ALA A 348 16.17 -24.53 -5.12
C ALA A 348 16.44 -23.23 -5.89
N ASP A 349 15.42 -22.40 -6.00
CA ASP A 349 15.44 -21.11 -6.70
C ASP A 349 15.30 -19.96 -5.71
N GLU A 350 16.42 -19.26 -5.49
CA GLU A 350 16.44 -18.01 -4.73
C GLU A 350 16.50 -16.84 -5.70
N GLY A 351 15.74 -15.76 -5.42
CA GLY A 351 15.74 -14.53 -6.19
C GLY A 351 16.07 -13.31 -5.36
N ASP A 352 16.65 -12.31 -6.00
CA ASP A 352 17.05 -11.08 -5.34
C ASP A 352 15.85 -10.30 -4.78
N GLU A 353 16.14 -9.48 -3.77
CA GLU A 353 15.21 -8.63 -3.06
C GLU A 353 14.67 -7.45 -3.90
N GLN A 354 13.51 -6.94 -3.52
CA GLN A 354 12.88 -5.80 -4.19
C GLN A 354 13.48 -4.46 -3.78
N PHE A 355 13.77 -4.30 -2.50
CA PHE A 355 14.34 -3.08 -1.89
C PHE A 355 14.97 -3.43 -0.54
N GLU A 356 15.84 -2.56 -0.05
CA GLU A 356 16.43 -2.67 1.27
C GLU A 356 15.40 -2.37 2.37
N ILE A 357 15.40 -3.21 3.42
CA ILE A 357 14.59 -3.02 4.63
C ILE A 357 15.42 -2.32 5.71
N ASP A 358 14.80 -1.37 6.43
CA ASP A 358 15.42 -0.65 7.55
C ASP A 358 15.12 -1.36 8.89
N ASP A 359 13.86 -1.72 9.13
CA ASP A 359 13.46 -2.42 10.35
C ASP A 359 13.40 -3.94 10.11
N SER A 360 14.42 -4.65 10.58
CA SER A 360 14.58 -6.11 10.43
C SER A 360 14.02 -6.92 11.60
N ARG A 361 13.19 -6.34 12.48
CA ARG A 361 12.63 -7.06 13.65
C ARG A 361 11.86 -8.31 13.24
N SER A 362 12.11 -9.40 14.00
CA SER A 362 11.26 -10.59 13.94
C SER A 362 9.85 -10.28 14.45
N THR A 363 8.90 -11.18 14.20
CA THR A 363 7.52 -11.08 14.73
C THR A 363 7.54 -10.98 16.26
N GLU A 364 8.32 -11.80 16.94
CA GLU A 364 8.45 -11.81 18.40
C GLU A 364 9.01 -10.47 18.93
N GLN A 365 10.07 -9.95 18.29
CA GLN A 365 10.66 -8.66 18.66
C GLN A 365 9.67 -7.51 18.47
N ALA A 366 8.97 -7.45 17.33
CA ALA A 366 7.96 -6.44 17.06
C ALA A 366 6.80 -6.53 18.08
N PHE A 367 6.36 -7.75 18.40
CA PHE A 367 5.32 -8.02 19.38
C PHE A 367 5.69 -7.48 20.78
N GLU A 368 6.88 -7.82 21.27
CA GLU A 368 7.33 -7.37 22.60
C GLU A 368 7.61 -5.86 22.65
N ASP A 369 8.16 -5.29 21.59
CA ASP A 369 8.42 -3.84 21.53
C ASP A 369 7.12 -3.01 21.49
N LEU A 370 6.08 -3.47 20.77
CA LEU A 370 4.77 -2.85 20.79
C LEU A 370 4.18 -2.83 22.22
N LYS A 371 4.29 -3.94 22.96
CA LYS A 371 3.82 -3.99 24.35
C LYS A 371 4.57 -3.02 25.26
N LYS A 372 5.90 -2.90 25.12
CA LYS A 372 6.72 -1.96 25.90
C LYS A 372 6.30 -0.50 25.70
N ILE A 373 5.81 -0.14 24.52
CA ILE A 373 5.34 1.22 24.22
C ILE A 373 3.85 1.42 24.48
N GLY A 374 3.16 0.44 25.11
CA GLY A 374 1.75 0.52 25.51
C GLY A 374 0.75 0.18 24.41
N MET A 375 1.22 -0.41 23.29
CA MET A 375 0.36 -0.91 22.22
C MET A 375 -0.02 -2.37 22.47
N THR A 376 -1.13 -2.79 21.87
CA THR A 376 -1.61 -4.17 21.90
C THR A 376 -1.40 -4.80 20.53
N PRO A 377 -0.35 -5.62 20.35
CA PRO A 377 -0.17 -6.33 19.10
C PRO A 377 -1.27 -7.38 18.92
N VAL A 378 -1.83 -7.43 17.69
CA VAL A 378 -2.82 -8.43 17.28
C VAL A 378 -2.36 -9.05 15.96
N PHE A 379 -2.66 -10.33 15.76
CA PHE A 379 -2.27 -11.04 14.53
C PHE A 379 -3.40 -11.08 13.51
N THR A 380 -4.63 -10.94 13.96
CA THR A 380 -5.79 -10.77 13.09
C THR A 380 -6.88 -9.98 13.81
N ASP A 381 -7.59 -9.15 13.09
CA ASP A 381 -8.79 -8.43 13.51
C ASP A 381 -10.06 -8.94 12.80
N TYR A 382 -9.90 -9.92 11.93
CA TYR A 382 -10.97 -10.53 11.13
C TYR A 382 -10.86 -12.05 11.09
N ILE A 383 -12.01 -12.74 11.16
CA ILE A 383 -12.12 -14.18 10.96
C ILE A 383 -13.15 -14.41 9.86
N ASN A 384 -12.75 -15.07 8.79
CA ASN A 384 -13.68 -15.53 7.75
C ASN A 384 -14.42 -16.75 8.30
N LEU A 385 -15.75 -16.65 8.46
CA LEU A 385 -16.63 -17.71 8.97
C LEU A 385 -17.18 -18.55 7.84
#